data_37b2f704aa97b5c3b58719cd23db4a88
#
_entry.id   37b2f704aa97b5c3b58719cd23db4a88
#
_cell.length_a   1.000
_cell.length_b   1.000
_cell.length_c   1.000
_cell.angle_alpha   90.00
_cell.angle_beta   90.00
_cell.angle_gamma   90.00
#
_symmetry.space_group_name_H-M   'P 1'
#
loop_
_entity.id
_entity.type
_entity.pdbx_description
1 polymer ?
#
loop_
_entity_poly.entity_id
_entity_poly.type
_entity_poly.pdbx_seq_one_letter_code
_entity_poly.pdbx_strand_id
1 'polypeptide(L)'
;MKRFLALGLWLACSLAARSQQSFYAAARAGLSLREQPNTSSAVLEKIAYGEKIAGVAGDNNPPAISTEGFNGYWWKVTYKGKTGFVVSSYTLPIAPPKAGTKTMADYFAQLSAANGSPLVVKNSNAALSEMGESTLTKQLYKNGMEWHRWEGYESNSELYMLPELSIEQCYLLIRLIGQYPELVTDKDPFPVKNSTQKKENGSKSIEVQREVFDGRTGPINKIKIGAEQGAIYELEIYLLQSQAVIFYSSGV
;
A
#
# COMPACT_ATOMS: atom_id res chain seq x y z
N MET A 1 60.22 22.37 36.12
CA MET A 1 59.41 21.20 35.92
C MET A 1 58.16 21.62 35.11
N LYS A 2 58.17 21.42 33.81
CA LYS A 2 57.04 21.78 32.92
C LYS A 2 56.32 20.47 32.51
N ARG A 3 55.08 20.30 32.98
CA ARG A 3 54.23 19.17 32.60
C ARG A 3 53.49 19.52 31.30
N PHE A 4 53.80 18.83 30.20
CA PHE A 4 53.03 18.87 28.95
C PHE A 4 51.80 17.96 29.09
N LEU A 5 50.60 18.57 29.08
CA LEU A 5 49.35 17.82 28.87
C LEU A 5 49.19 17.56 27.38
N ALA A 6 49.27 16.30 26.99
CA ALA A 6 48.88 15.86 25.64
C ALA A 6 47.36 15.72 25.59
N LEU A 7 46.70 16.64 24.88
CA LEU A 7 45.27 16.57 24.56
C LEU A 7 45.11 15.64 23.38
N GLY A 8 44.70 14.39 23.64
CA GLY A 8 44.36 13.44 22.61
C GLY A 8 43.02 13.81 21.94
N LEU A 9 43.06 14.33 20.71
CA LEU A 9 41.89 14.61 19.87
C LEU A 9 41.34 13.29 19.35
N TRP A 10 40.32 12.74 20.02
CA TRP A 10 39.52 11.64 19.50
C TRP A 10 38.62 12.16 18.37
N LEU A 11 39.08 12.00 17.15
CA LEU A 11 38.22 12.19 15.95
C LEU A 11 37.25 11.03 15.90
N ALA A 12 36.05 11.21 16.51
CA ALA A 12 34.94 10.29 16.33
C ALA A 12 34.44 10.43 14.88
N CYS A 13 34.95 9.58 14.02
CA CYS A 13 34.37 9.38 12.67
C CYS A 13 32.99 8.77 12.85
N SER A 14 31.97 9.61 13.01
CA SER A 14 30.58 9.18 12.91
C SER A 14 30.33 8.79 11.46
N LEU A 15 30.58 7.53 11.13
CA LEU A 15 30.03 6.86 9.95
C LEU A 15 28.51 6.96 10.13
N ALA A 16 27.88 7.95 9.50
CA ALA A 16 26.46 7.98 9.31
C ALA A 16 26.12 6.70 8.51
N ALA A 17 25.72 5.66 9.24
CA ALA A 17 25.15 4.46 8.65
C ALA A 17 23.90 4.93 7.91
N ARG A 18 24.01 5.19 6.59
CA ARG A 18 22.85 5.38 5.75
C ARG A 18 22.08 4.08 5.85
N SER A 19 20.93 4.13 6.52
CA SER A 19 20.01 3.00 6.61
C SER A 19 19.75 2.50 5.19
N GLN A 20 20.21 1.30 4.89
CA GLN A 20 19.97 0.64 3.61
C GLN A 20 18.47 0.32 3.58
N GLN A 21 17.72 1.07 2.78
CA GLN A 21 16.28 0.88 2.67
C GLN A 21 16.00 -0.50 2.08
N SER A 22 15.20 -1.29 2.78
CA SER A 22 14.83 -2.64 2.37
C SER A 22 13.38 -2.64 1.87
N PHE A 23 13.13 -3.42 0.84
CA PHE A 23 11.83 -3.60 0.21
C PHE A 23 11.55 -5.08 -0.01
N TYR A 24 10.32 -5.40 -0.33
CA TYR A 24 9.89 -6.74 -0.70
C TYR A 24 9.38 -6.76 -2.13
N ALA A 25 9.73 -7.80 -2.88
CA ALA A 25 9.17 -8.03 -4.21
C ALA A 25 7.68 -8.39 -4.11
N ALA A 26 6.82 -7.58 -4.74
CA ALA A 26 5.37 -7.72 -4.69
C ALA A 26 4.75 -8.16 -6.04
N ALA A 27 5.56 -8.50 -7.03
CA ALA A 27 5.09 -9.07 -8.29
C ALA A 27 4.88 -10.58 -8.14
N ARG A 28 3.63 -11.09 -8.25
CA ARG A 28 3.32 -12.53 -8.09
C ARG A 28 4.11 -13.43 -9.04
N ALA A 29 4.35 -12.99 -10.28
CA ALA A 29 5.15 -13.71 -11.25
C ALA A 29 6.67 -13.58 -11.01
N GLY A 30 7.09 -12.92 -9.93
CA GLY A 30 8.47 -12.54 -9.63
C GLY A 30 8.88 -11.23 -10.28
N LEU A 31 9.82 -10.52 -9.64
CA LEU A 31 10.35 -9.24 -10.06
C LEU A 31 11.68 -9.44 -10.82
N SER A 32 11.79 -8.94 -12.04
CA SER A 32 13.03 -9.09 -12.83
C SER A 32 14.10 -8.13 -12.36
N LEU A 33 15.26 -8.66 -11.96
CA LEU A 33 16.49 -7.92 -11.77
C LEU A 33 17.17 -7.79 -13.14
N ARG A 34 17.31 -6.58 -13.65
CA ARG A 34 17.87 -6.32 -14.99
C ARG A 34 19.23 -5.66 -14.94
N GLU A 35 20.03 -5.91 -15.97
CA GLU A 35 21.38 -5.34 -16.08
C GLU A 35 21.34 -3.81 -16.25
N GLN A 36 20.37 -3.29 -17.00
CA GLN A 36 20.19 -1.87 -17.28
C GLN A 36 18.75 -1.43 -16.94
N PRO A 37 18.51 -0.13 -16.66
CA PRO A 37 17.20 0.39 -16.27
C PRO A 37 16.25 0.55 -17.48
N ASN A 38 15.98 -0.53 -18.17
CA ASN A 38 15.01 -0.61 -19.27
C ASN A 38 14.42 -2.01 -19.41
N THR A 39 13.26 -2.12 -20.04
CA THR A 39 12.49 -3.38 -20.18
C THR A 39 13.08 -4.37 -21.17
N SER A 40 13.94 -3.95 -22.09
CA SER A 40 14.61 -4.79 -23.10
C SER A 40 15.95 -5.34 -22.63
N SER A 41 16.49 -4.84 -21.52
CA SER A 41 17.77 -5.29 -20.96
C SER A 41 17.72 -6.74 -20.50
N ALA A 42 18.87 -7.40 -20.51
CA ALA A 42 19.03 -8.76 -19.99
C ALA A 42 18.54 -8.89 -18.55
N VAL A 43 17.86 -10.00 -18.25
CA VAL A 43 17.44 -10.35 -16.90
C VAL A 43 18.57 -11.13 -16.23
N LEU A 44 19.16 -10.56 -15.18
CA LEU A 44 20.24 -11.16 -14.41
C LEU A 44 19.72 -12.23 -13.44
N GLU A 45 18.53 -11.99 -12.89
CA GLU A 45 17.89 -12.87 -11.91
C GLU A 45 16.38 -12.57 -11.85
N LYS A 46 15.60 -13.54 -11.41
CA LYS A 46 14.19 -13.35 -11.09
C LYS A 46 14.01 -13.43 -9.57
N ILE A 47 13.64 -12.31 -8.96
CA ILE A 47 13.41 -12.19 -7.53
C ILE A 47 12.02 -12.74 -7.23
N ALA A 48 11.94 -13.76 -6.39
CA ALA A 48 10.66 -14.38 -6.07
C ALA A 48 9.74 -13.42 -5.28
N TYR A 49 8.44 -13.64 -5.39
CA TYR A 49 7.45 -12.90 -4.60
C TYR A 49 7.71 -13.04 -3.10
N GLY A 50 7.66 -11.93 -2.37
CA GLY A 50 7.91 -11.88 -0.93
C GLY A 50 9.39 -11.82 -0.53
N GLU A 51 10.32 -11.98 -1.46
CA GLU A 51 11.76 -11.86 -1.16
C GLU A 51 12.15 -10.42 -0.82
N LYS A 52 13.01 -10.29 0.19
CA LYS A 52 13.54 -9.00 0.64
C LYS A 52 14.68 -8.53 -0.25
N ILE A 53 14.63 -7.28 -0.63
CA ILE A 53 15.58 -6.63 -1.54
C ILE A 53 16.25 -5.48 -0.79
N ALA A 54 17.55 -5.34 -0.97
CA ALA A 54 18.33 -4.21 -0.43
C ALA A 54 18.59 -3.18 -1.53
N GLY A 55 18.14 -1.93 -1.31
CA GLY A 55 18.45 -0.81 -2.19
C GLY A 55 19.93 -0.43 -2.11
N VAL A 56 20.51 -0.02 -3.24
CA VAL A 56 21.86 0.54 -3.28
C VAL A 56 21.77 2.05 -3.05
N ALA A 57 22.44 2.54 -2.02
CA ALA A 57 22.48 3.98 -1.74
C ALA A 57 23.20 4.75 -2.87
N GLY A 58 22.71 5.95 -3.19
CA GLY A 58 23.45 6.91 -4.03
C GLY A 58 22.90 7.18 -5.42
N ASP A 59 21.77 6.56 -5.82
CA ASP A 59 21.09 6.96 -7.06
C ASP A 59 20.12 8.12 -6.76
N ASN A 60 20.57 9.34 -7.01
CA ASN A 60 19.81 10.55 -6.71
C ASN A 60 18.79 10.92 -7.80
N ASN A 61 18.81 10.24 -8.94
CA ASN A 61 17.88 10.50 -10.05
C ASN A 61 17.60 9.22 -10.85
N PRO A 62 16.91 8.24 -10.24
CA PRO A 62 16.60 6.98 -10.92
C PRO A 62 15.66 7.24 -12.11
N PRO A 63 15.88 6.57 -13.26
CA PRO A 63 15.01 6.71 -14.43
C PRO A 63 13.57 6.35 -14.09
N ALA A 64 12.62 7.20 -14.49
CA ALA A 64 11.20 6.96 -14.31
C ALA A 64 10.69 5.86 -15.24
N ILE A 65 9.68 5.13 -14.78
CA ILE A 65 8.95 4.15 -15.57
C ILE A 65 7.48 4.15 -15.16
N SER A 66 6.58 3.92 -16.12
CA SER A 66 5.17 3.64 -15.85
C SER A 66 4.82 2.26 -16.37
N THR A 67 4.18 1.44 -15.53
CA THR A 67 3.77 0.08 -15.87
C THR A 67 2.36 -0.17 -15.32
N GLU A 68 1.42 -0.55 -16.19
CA GLU A 68 0.01 -0.76 -15.81
C GLU A 68 -0.59 0.42 -15.04
N GLY A 69 -0.25 1.66 -15.40
CA GLY A 69 -0.70 2.86 -14.72
C GLY A 69 0.07 3.22 -13.45
N PHE A 70 0.83 2.29 -12.87
CA PHE A 70 1.69 2.59 -11.74
C PHE A 70 2.91 3.40 -12.19
N ASN A 71 3.14 4.54 -11.57
CA ASN A 71 4.37 5.30 -11.74
C ASN A 71 5.42 4.79 -10.76
N GLY A 72 6.64 4.71 -11.22
CA GLY A 72 7.77 4.24 -10.43
C GLY A 72 9.09 4.62 -11.05
N TYR A 73 10.13 4.00 -10.54
CA TYR A 73 11.50 4.25 -10.93
C TYR A 73 12.25 2.92 -11.11
N TRP A 74 13.32 2.96 -11.87
CA TRP A 74 14.30 1.88 -11.92
C TRP A 74 15.23 2.02 -10.72
N TRP A 75 15.00 1.21 -9.68
CA TRP A 75 15.85 1.20 -8.50
C TRP A 75 17.03 0.25 -8.69
N LYS A 76 18.23 0.76 -8.41
CA LYS A 76 19.43 -0.06 -8.31
C LYS A 76 19.41 -0.84 -7.01
N VAL A 77 19.51 -2.15 -7.10
CA VAL A 77 19.41 -3.07 -5.96
C VAL A 77 20.47 -4.15 -6.04
N THR A 78 20.78 -4.77 -4.90
CA THR A 78 21.61 -5.96 -4.82
C THR A 78 20.76 -7.12 -4.30
N TYR A 79 20.80 -8.24 -5.03
CA TYR A 79 20.10 -9.46 -4.66
C TYR A 79 20.97 -10.69 -4.98
N LYS A 80 21.21 -11.56 -3.99
CA LYS A 80 22.09 -12.76 -4.11
C LYS A 80 23.43 -12.46 -4.75
N GLY A 81 24.07 -11.35 -4.35
CA GLY A 81 25.37 -10.94 -4.86
C GLY A 81 25.38 -10.32 -6.27
N LYS A 82 24.25 -10.26 -6.95
CA LYS A 82 24.08 -9.58 -8.24
C LYS A 82 23.56 -8.17 -8.03
N THR A 83 24.14 -7.18 -8.70
CA THR A 83 23.65 -5.79 -8.70
C THR A 83 22.99 -5.50 -10.04
N GLY A 84 21.82 -4.88 -10.01
CA GLY A 84 21.05 -4.55 -11.20
C GLY A 84 19.88 -3.62 -10.86
N PHE A 85 18.88 -3.57 -11.73
CA PHE A 85 17.75 -2.66 -11.64
C PHE A 85 16.42 -3.41 -11.57
N VAL A 86 15.53 -2.95 -10.70
CA VAL A 86 14.15 -3.42 -10.57
C VAL A 86 13.17 -2.28 -10.71
N VAL A 87 11.94 -2.57 -11.11
CA VAL A 87 10.85 -1.58 -11.17
C VAL A 87 10.27 -1.41 -9.77
N SER A 88 10.34 -0.19 -9.21
CA SER A 88 9.90 0.11 -7.85
C SER A 88 8.38 -0.04 -7.65
N SER A 89 7.57 0.13 -8.70
CA SER A 89 6.10 0.03 -8.64
C SER A 89 5.60 -1.33 -8.13
N TYR A 90 6.42 -2.37 -8.19
CA TYR A 90 6.10 -3.71 -7.69
C TYR A 90 6.93 -4.08 -6.46
N THR A 91 7.25 -3.09 -5.65
CA THR A 91 7.91 -3.29 -4.35
C THR A 91 7.05 -2.69 -3.23
N LEU A 92 7.13 -3.31 -2.05
CA LEU A 92 6.46 -2.81 -0.84
C LEU A 92 7.50 -2.61 0.26
N PRO A 93 7.35 -1.60 1.13
CA PRO A 93 8.21 -1.44 2.31
C PRO A 93 7.93 -2.50 3.39
N ILE A 94 6.78 -3.14 3.32
CA ILE A 94 6.33 -4.21 4.21
C ILE A 94 6.16 -5.52 3.43
N ALA A 95 6.22 -6.66 4.13
CA ALA A 95 6.07 -7.96 3.48
C ALA A 95 4.71 -8.07 2.78
N PRO A 96 4.65 -8.53 1.52
CA PRO A 96 3.40 -8.67 0.80
C PRO A 96 2.53 -9.81 1.37
N PRO A 97 1.22 -9.86 1.04
CA PRO A 97 0.31 -10.90 1.51
C PRO A 97 0.80 -12.30 1.16
N LYS A 98 0.78 -13.22 2.12
CA LYS A 98 1.12 -14.64 1.89
C LYS A 98 0.09 -15.29 0.97
N ALA A 99 0.48 -16.41 0.35
CA ALA A 99 -0.47 -17.23 -0.41
C ALA A 99 -1.66 -17.64 0.49
N GLY A 100 -2.88 -17.47 -0.03
CA GLY A 100 -4.10 -17.79 0.70
C GLY A 100 -4.66 -16.66 1.60
N THR A 101 -3.98 -15.51 1.71
CA THR A 101 -4.56 -14.32 2.34
C THR A 101 -5.77 -13.86 1.53
N LYS A 102 -6.93 -13.72 2.19
CA LYS A 102 -8.19 -13.38 1.52
C LYS A 102 -8.74 -12.01 1.92
N THR A 103 -8.34 -11.50 3.10
CA THR A 103 -8.82 -10.22 3.60
C THR A 103 -7.67 -9.32 4.06
N MET A 104 -7.93 -8.01 4.10
CA MET A 104 -7.00 -7.04 4.67
C MET A 104 -6.79 -7.29 6.18
N ALA A 105 -7.83 -7.75 6.90
CA ALA A 105 -7.72 -8.10 8.31
C ALA A 105 -6.77 -9.30 8.53
N ASP A 106 -6.87 -10.35 7.69
CA ASP A 106 -5.91 -11.47 7.69
C ASP A 106 -4.49 -11.00 7.42
N TYR A 107 -4.34 -10.07 6.48
CA TYR A 107 -3.05 -9.49 6.15
C TYR A 107 -2.45 -8.69 7.32
N PHE A 108 -3.26 -7.90 8.02
CA PHE A 108 -2.82 -7.16 9.20
C PHE A 108 -2.33 -8.10 10.30
N ALA A 109 -3.04 -9.21 10.53
CA ALA A 109 -2.63 -10.25 11.48
C ALA A 109 -1.31 -10.95 11.09
N GLN A 110 -0.96 -11.00 9.79
CA GLN A 110 0.33 -11.51 9.33
C GLN A 110 1.48 -10.54 9.61
N LEU A 111 1.22 -9.24 9.57
CA LEU A 111 2.25 -8.21 9.73
C LEU A 111 2.56 -7.88 11.18
N SER A 112 1.56 -7.93 12.07
CA SER A 112 1.71 -7.54 13.47
C SER A 112 0.70 -8.22 14.37
N ALA A 113 1.10 -8.45 15.62
CA ALA A 113 0.18 -8.91 16.64
C ALA A 113 -0.82 -7.80 17.00
N ALA A 114 -2.03 -8.22 17.38
CA ALA A 114 -3.04 -7.33 17.94
C ALA A 114 -2.52 -6.63 19.20
N ASN A 115 -2.91 -5.37 19.38
CA ASN A 115 -2.64 -4.59 20.59
C ASN A 115 -3.88 -4.60 21.48
N GLY A 116 -4.04 -5.68 22.24
CA GLY A 116 -5.22 -5.95 23.06
C GLY A 116 -6.39 -6.56 22.30
N SER A 117 -7.50 -6.74 23.00
CA SER A 117 -8.75 -7.23 22.43
C SER A 117 -9.41 -6.13 21.59
N PRO A 118 -10.23 -6.50 20.58
CA PRO A 118 -11.00 -5.52 19.83
C PRO A 118 -11.95 -4.74 20.74
N LEU A 119 -12.08 -3.43 20.50
CA LEU A 119 -13.18 -2.64 21.04
C LEU A 119 -14.42 -2.94 20.20
N VAL A 120 -15.48 -3.38 20.86
CA VAL A 120 -16.79 -3.62 20.22
C VAL A 120 -17.84 -2.70 20.84
N VAL A 121 -18.46 -1.89 20.01
CA VAL A 121 -19.55 -0.99 20.40
C VAL A 121 -20.81 -1.40 19.65
N LYS A 122 -21.85 -1.75 20.40
CA LYS A 122 -23.17 -2.05 19.84
C LYS A 122 -24.09 -0.85 20.08
N ASN A 123 -24.75 -0.41 19.03
CA ASN A 123 -25.76 0.64 19.07
C ASN A 123 -27.10 0.02 18.69
N SER A 124 -28.18 0.49 19.33
CA SER A 124 -29.52 0.17 18.92
C SER A 124 -30.40 1.41 19.01
N ASN A 125 -31.31 1.55 18.05
CA ASN A 125 -32.35 2.57 18.09
C ASN A 125 -33.71 1.85 18.06
N ALA A 126 -34.32 1.69 19.21
CA ALA A 126 -35.56 0.96 19.36
C ALA A 126 -36.72 1.52 18.50
N ALA A 127 -36.66 2.80 18.09
CA ALA A 127 -37.65 3.40 17.19
C ALA A 127 -37.55 2.86 15.75
N LEU A 128 -36.41 2.32 15.37
CA LEU A 128 -36.14 1.78 14.03
C LEU A 128 -36.17 0.25 13.99
N SER A 129 -36.47 -0.42 15.10
CA SER A 129 -36.42 -1.88 15.24
C SER A 129 -35.06 -2.42 14.82
N GLU A 130 -34.99 -3.54 14.09
CA GLU A 130 -33.72 -4.16 13.59
C GLU A 130 -32.89 -3.22 12.69
N MET A 131 -33.54 -2.30 11.96
CA MET A 131 -32.89 -1.32 11.12
C MET A 131 -32.02 -0.31 11.91
N GLY A 132 -32.31 -0.15 13.21
CA GLY A 132 -31.56 0.73 14.12
C GLY A 132 -30.36 0.06 14.80
N GLU A 133 -30.12 -1.22 14.55
CA GLU A 133 -29.00 -1.94 15.17
C GLU A 133 -27.72 -1.81 14.34
N SER A 134 -26.63 -1.54 15.01
CA SER A 134 -25.31 -1.55 14.38
C SER A 134 -24.22 -1.97 15.35
N THR A 135 -23.15 -2.51 14.81
CA THR A 135 -21.96 -2.90 15.57
C THR A 135 -20.72 -2.26 14.95
N LEU A 136 -19.95 -1.55 15.76
CA LEU A 136 -18.61 -1.08 15.40
C LEU A 136 -17.58 -1.95 16.11
N THR A 137 -16.69 -2.59 15.36
CA THR A 137 -15.51 -3.29 15.86
C THR A 137 -14.27 -2.51 15.47
N LYS A 138 -13.37 -2.25 16.42
CA LYS A 138 -12.08 -1.61 16.17
C LYS A 138 -10.96 -2.47 16.73
N GLN A 139 -9.97 -2.81 15.89
CA GLN A 139 -8.75 -3.53 16.28
C GLN A 139 -7.52 -2.67 16.02
N LEU A 140 -6.71 -2.51 17.04
CA LEU A 140 -5.39 -1.89 16.95
C LEU A 140 -4.30 -2.97 16.85
N TYR A 141 -3.22 -2.65 16.15
CA TYR A 141 -2.04 -3.53 16.03
C TYR A 141 -0.80 -2.85 16.61
N LYS A 142 0.17 -3.64 17.07
CA LYS A 142 1.38 -3.12 17.75
C LYS A 142 2.27 -2.24 16.86
N ASN A 143 2.17 -2.36 15.55
CA ASN A 143 2.90 -1.55 14.58
C ASN A 143 2.16 -0.28 14.13
N GLY A 144 1.09 0.11 14.80
CA GLY A 144 0.31 1.32 14.51
C GLY A 144 -0.74 1.18 13.41
N MET A 145 -0.91 -0.01 12.82
CA MET A 145 -2.04 -0.27 11.93
C MET A 145 -3.34 -0.32 12.72
N GLU A 146 -4.44 0.10 12.09
CA GLU A 146 -5.79 0.02 12.64
C GLU A 146 -6.75 -0.59 11.63
N TRP A 147 -7.69 -1.39 12.13
CA TRP A 147 -8.82 -1.91 11.38
C TRP A 147 -10.11 -1.59 12.12
N HIS A 148 -11.05 -1.03 11.40
CA HIS A 148 -12.41 -0.76 11.89
C HIS A 148 -13.40 -1.44 10.97
N ARG A 149 -14.43 -2.06 11.54
CA ARG A 149 -15.57 -2.63 10.82
C ARG A 149 -16.86 -2.13 11.45
N TRP A 150 -17.70 -1.56 10.63
CA TRP A 150 -19.04 -1.20 10.99
C TRP A 150 -20.02 -2.10 10.23
N GLU A 151 -20.99 -2.65 10.94
CA GLU A 151 -22.05 -3.52 10.43
C GLU A 151 -23.39 -2.96 10.87
N GLY A 152 -24.30 -2.70 9.94
CA GLY A 152 -25.66 -2.23 10.17
C GLY A 152 -26.66 -2.98 9.32
N TYR A 153 -27.89 -2.54 9.33
CA TYR A 153 -28.95 -3.12 8.51
C TYR A 153 -28.61 -2.92 7.03
N GLU A 154 -28.56 -4.02 6.27
CA GLU A 154 -28.27 -4.04 4.82
C GLU A 154 -27.03 -3.27 4.36
N SER A 155 -26.12 -2.94 5.27
CA SER A 155 -24.92 -2.18 4.94
C SER A 155 -23.76 -2.52 5.87
N ASN A 156 -22.54 -2.42 5.33
CA ASN A 156 -21.32 -2.56 6.11
C ASN A 156 -20.22 -1.63 5.57
N SER A 157 -19.26 -1.32 6.43
CA SER A 157 -18.05 -0.65 5.99
C SER A 157 -16.82 -1.15 6.75
N GLU A 158 -15.67 -1.06 6.09
CA GLU A 158 -14.37 -1.40 6.65
C GLU A 158 -13.40 -0.26 6.40
N LEU A 159 -12.60 0.07 7.39
CA LEU A 159 -11.55 1.06 7.29
C LEU A 159 -10.24 0.45 7.76
N TYR A 160 -9.21 0.60 6.96
CA TYR A 160 -7.85 0.13 7.23
C TYR A 160 -6.88 1.31 7.17
N MET A 161 -6.10 1.51 8.24
CA MET A 161 -5.07 2.54 8.32
C MET A 161 -3.70 1.88 8.32
N LEU A 162 -2.88 2.24 7.33
CA LEU A 162 -1.54 1.70 7.12
C LEU A 162 -0.51 2.85 7.16
N PRO A 163 0.40 2.85 8.14
CA PRO A 163 1.49 3.82 8.16
C PRO A 163 2.41 3.67 6.94
N GLU A 164 2.93 4.79 6.45
CA GLU A 164 4.04 4.86 5.48
C GLU A 164 3.81 4.20 4.10
N LEU A 165 2.58 3.91 3.72
CA LEU A 165 2.26 3.43 2.37
C LEU A 165 1.78 4.57 1.46
N SER A 166 2.10 4.47 0.17
CA SER A 166 1.50 5.31 -0.86
C SER A 166 0.15 4.76 -1.33
N ILE A 167 -0.62 5.60 -2.05
CA ILE A 167 -1.89 5.19 -2.67
C ILE A 167 -1.67 4.04 -3.66
N GLU A 168 -0.60 4.10 -4.45
CA GLU A 168 -0.22 3.04 -5.40
C GLU A 168 0.06 1.73 -4.69
N GLN A 169 0.79 1.78 -3.56
CA GLN A 169 1.10 0.59 -2.76
C GLN A 169 -0.15 -0.01 -2.11
N CYS A 170 -1.08 0.81 -1.64
CA CYS A 170 -2.37 0.34 -1.13
C CYS A 170 -3.21 -0.31 -2.23
N TYR A 171 -3.27 0.30 -3.42
CA TYR A 171 -3.96 -0.29 -4.56
C TYR A 171 -3.33 -1.62 -4.98
N LEU A 172 -2.00 -1.71 -4.98
CA LEU A 172 -1.29 -2.96 -5.23
C LEU A 172 -1.65 -4.04 -4.19
N LEU A 173 -1.75 -3.70 -2.91
CA LEU A 173 -2.18 -4.63 -1.85
C LEU A 173 -3.60 -5.15 -2.10
N ILE A 174 -4.54 -4.28 -2.47
CA ILE A 174 -5.92 -4.67 -2.79
C ILE A 174 -5.94 -5.66 -3.96
N ARG A 175 -5.19 -5.39 -5.03
CA ARG A 175 -5.02 -6.32 -6.17
C ARG A 175 -4.44 -7.67 -5.72
N LEU A 176 -3.46 -7.66 -4.83
CA LEU A 176 -2.79 -8.86 -4.33
C LEU A 176 -3.69 -9.70 -3.43
N ILE A 177 -4.53 -9.09 -2.62
CA ILE A 177 -5.45 -9.80 -1.71
C ILE A 177 -6.69 -10.28 -2.46
N GLY A 178 -7.26 -9.44 -3.36
CA GLY A 178 -8.45 -9.76 -4.14
C GLY A 178 -9.73 -9.82 -3.30
N GLN A 179 -9.80 -9.03 -2.21
CA GLN A 179 -10.94 -9.01 -1.28
C GLN A 179 -12.20 -8.39 -1.92
N TYR A 180 -12.04 -7.46 -2.86
CA TYR A 180 -13.13 -6.67 -3.44
C TYR A 180 -13.18 -6.86 -4.97
N PRO A 181 -13.52 -8.07 -5.47
CA PRO A 181 -13.42 -8.39 -6.88
C PRO A 181 -14.41 -7.61 -7.78
N GLU A 182 -15.52 -7.11 -7.20
CA GLU A 182 -16.48 -6.22 -7.85
C GLU A 182 -15.88 -4.85 -8.20
N LEU A 183 -14.90 -4.41 -7.41
CA LEU A 183 -14.24 -3.09 -7.53
C LEU A 183 -12.85 -3.18 -8.16
N VAL A 184 -12.00 -4.12 -7.71
CA VAL A 184 -10.62 -4.26 -8.16
C VAL A 184 -10.25 -5.72 -8.34
N THR A 185 -9.84 -6.08 -9.55
CA THR A 185 -9.29 -7.41 -9.88
C THR A 185 -7.76 -7.37 -9.95
N ASP A 186 -7.12 -8.52 -9.99
CA ASP A 186 -5.67 -8.66 -10.15
C ASP A 186 -5.14 -8.13 -11.50
N LYS A 187 -6.02 -7.91 -12.48
CA LYS A 187 -5.72 -7.42 -13.85
C LYS A 187 -5.99 -5.93 -14.02
N ASP A 188 -6.71 -5.29 -13.10
CA ASP A 188 -7.05 -3.87 -13.25
C ASP A 188 -5.77 -3.01 -13.11
N PRO A 189 -5.48 -2.12 -14.08
CA PRO A 189 -4.36 -1.20 -13.96
C PRO A 189 -4.61 -0.19 -12.85
N PHE A 190 -3.55 0.43 -12.36
CA PHE A 190 -3.68 1.56 -11.42
C PHE A 190 -4.40 2.72 -12.11
N PRO A 191 -5.47 3.26 -11.53
CA PRO A 191 -6.26 4.31 -12.14
C PRO A 191 -5.53 5.66 -12.11
N VAL A 192 -5.34 6.26 -13.29
CA VAL A 192 -4.65 7.57 -13.44
C VAL A 192 -5.59 8.70 -13.85
N LYS A 193 -6.85 8.39 -14.19
CA LYS A 193 -7.89 9.32 -14.63
C LYS A 193 -9.29 8.80 -14.29
N ASN A 194 -10.24 9.72 -14.29
CA ASN A 194 -11.66 9.38 -14.13
C ASN A 194 -12.14 8.51 -15.28
N SER A 195 -13.02 7.57 -14.97
CA SER A 195 -13.70 6.74 -15.97
C SER A 195 -15.04 6.24 -15.45
N THR A 196 -15.97 5.99 -16.35
CA THR A 196 -17.25 5.33 -16.06
C THR A 196 -17.50 4.28 -17.13
N GLN A 197 -17.80 3.07 -16.68
CA GLN A 197 -18.16 1.93 -17.53
C GLN A 197 -19.57 1.49 -17.20
N LYS A 198 -20.46 1.51 -18.19
CA LYS A 198 -21.79 0.89 -18.08
C LYS A 198 -21.65 -0.60 -18.36
N LYS A 199 -22.30 -1.42 -17.55
CA LYS A 199 -22.41 -2.88 -17.70
C LYS A 199 -23.89 -3.22 -17.91
N GLU A 200 -24.18 -4.43 -18.36
CA GLU A 200 -25.56 -4.90 -18.60
C GLU A 200 -26.42 -4.79 -17.33
N ASN A 201 -25.85 -5.09 -16.16
CA ASN A 201 -26.53 -5.10 -14.86
C ASN A 201 -25.93 -4.10 -13.87
N GLY A 202 -25.53 -2.91 -14.34
CA GLY A 202 -25.00 -1.90 -13.43
C GLY A 202 -23.96 -0.96 -14.02
N SER A 203 -23.10 -0.43 -13.16
CA SER A 203 -22.05 0.49 -13.56
C SER A 203 -20.79 0.30 -12.71
N LYS A 204 -19.64 0.71 -13.25
CA LYS A 204 -18.39 0.88 -12.50
C LYS A 204 -17.84 2.28 -12.78
N SER A 205 -17.55 3.04 -11.73
CA SER A 205 -16.97 4.38 -11.82
C SER A 205 -15.62 4.43 -11.13
N ILE A 206 -14.73 5.27 -11.63
CA ILE A 206 -13.44 5.58 -11.03
C ILE A 206 -13.30 7.09 -11.01
N GLU A 207 -13.01 7.65 -9.84
CA GLU A 207 -12.67 9.04 -9.64
C GLU A 207 -11.25 9.14 -9.09
N VAL A 208 -10.44 10.01 -9.70
CA VAL A 208 -9.05 10.25 -9.32
C VAL A 208 -8.90 11.71 -8.95
N GLN A 209 -8.58 11.97 -7.70
CA GLN A 209 -8.30 13.32 -7.22
C GLN A 209 -6.78 13.52 -7.11
N ARG A 210 -6.34 14.74 -7.40
CA ARG A 210 -4.93 15.13 -7.35
C ARG A 210 -4.78 16.38 -6.49
N GLU A 211 -3.64 16.50 -5.87
CA GLU A 211 -3.24 17.75 -5.24
C GLU A 211 -3.07 18.85 -6.31
N VAL A 212 -3.33 20.08 -5.92
CA VAL A 212 -3.09 21.25 -6.78
C VAL A 212 -2.22 22.22 -6.00
N PHE A 213 -1.03 22.50 -6.52
CA PHE A 213 -0.10 23.49 -5.98
C PHE A 213 0.17 24.56 -7.04
N ASP A 214 -0.07 25.82 -6.71
CA ASP A 214 0.15 26.97 -7.60
C ASP A 214 -0.42 26.77 -9.03
N GLY A 215 -1.62 26.18 -9.13
CA GLY A 215 -2.28 25.87 -10.40
C GLY A 215 -1.67 24.69 -11.17
N ARG A 216 -0.68 23.98 -10.61
CA ARG A 216 -0.09 22.79 -11.22
C ARG A 216 -0.71 21.52 -10.61
N THR A 217 -0.99 20.55 -11.46
CA THR A 217 -1.48 19.25 -11.06
C THR A 217 -0.36 18.46 -10.38
N GLY A 218 -0.57 18.12 -9.12
CA GLY A 218 0.32 17.32 -8.28
C GLY A 218 0.04 15.81 -8.34
N PRO A 219 0.57 15.06 -7.36
CA PRO A 219 0.35 13.62 -7.23
C PRO A 219 -1.13 13.29 -6.96
N ILE A 220 -1.50 12.04 -7.18
CA ILE A 220 -2.81 11.52 -6.78
C ILE A 220 -2.86 11.49 -5.26
N ASN A 221 -3.90 12.08 -4.67
CA ASN A 221 -4.13 12.11 -3.23
C ASN A 221 -5.37 11.32 -2.79
N LYS A 222 -6.24 10.94 -3.74
CA LYS A 222 -7.38 10.06 -3.49
C LYS A 222 -7.80 9.32 -4.75
N ILE A 223 -8.20 8.07 -4.58
CA ILE A 223 -8.91 7.25 -5.59
C ILE A 223 -10.21 6.79 -4.96
N LYS A 224 -11.30 6.92 -5.72
CA LYS A 224 -12.60 6.36 -5.38
C LYS A 224 -13.06 5.46 -6.51
N ILE A 225 -13.47 4.23 -6.18
CA ILE A 225 -13.98 3.23 -7.13
C ILE A 225 -15.34 2.81 -6.65
N GLY A 226 -16.36 3.01 -7.46
CA GLY A 226 -17.73 2.60 -7.20
C GLY A 226 -18.18 1.51 -8.17
N ALA A 227 -19.02 0.59 -7.71
CA ALA A 227 -19.73 -0.35 -8.54
C ALA A 227 -21.18 -0.49 -8.05
N GLU A 228 -22.10 -0.62 -8.99
CA GLU A 228 -23.50 -0.88 -8.76
C GLU A 228 -23.89 -2.15 -9.53
N GLN A 229 -24.27 -3.20 -8.81
CA GLN A 229 -24.64 -4.51 -9.34
C GLN A 229 -25.64 -5.19 -8.38
N GLY A 230 -26.88 -4.66 -8.29
CA GLY A 230 -27.87 -5.12 -7.33
C GLY A 230 -27.60 -4.68 -5.88
N ALA A 231 -26.38 -4.22 -5.61
CA ALA A 231 -25.94 -3.53 -4.40
C ALA A 231 -24.94 -2.44 -4.81
N ILE A 232 -24.71 -1.47 -3.92
CA ILE A 232 -23.74 -0.41 -4.11
C ILE A 232 -22.47 -0.80 -3.37
N TYR A 233 -21.34 -0.74 -4.07
CA TYR A 233 -20.01 -1.01 -3.53
C TYR A 233 -19.14 0.21 -3.74
N GLU A 234 -18.36 0.58 -2.75
CA GLU A 234 -17.45 1.71 -2.82
C GLU A 234 -16.12 1.38 -2.16
N LEU A 235 -15.03 1.77 -2.80
CA LEU A 235 -13.67 1.67 -2.30
C LEU A 235 -13.00 3.02 -2.44
N GLU A 236 -12.48 3.55 -1.35
CA GLU A 236 -11.67 4.76 -1.35
C GLU A 236 -10.25 4.45 -0.84
N ILE A 237 -9.25 5.02 -1.49
CA ILE A 237 -7.86 5.01 -1.05
C ILE A 237 -7.38 6.45 -1.01
N TYR A 238 -6.95 6.92 0.14
CA TYR A 238 -6.48 8.29 0.32
C TYR A 238 -5.42 8.40 1.41
N LEU A 239 -4.74 9.54 1.47
CA LEU A 239 -3.77 9.84 2.52
C LEU A 239 -4.41 10.74 3.58
N LEU A 240 -4.29 10.34 4.84
CA LEU A 240 -4.62 11.15 6.00
C LEU A 240 -3.32 11.43 6.77
N GLN A 241 -2.77 12.63 6.59
CA GLN A 241 -1.42 12.96 7.06
C GLN A 241 -0.38 12.00 6.44
N SER A 242 0.30 11.20 7.25
CA SER A 242 1.29 10.20 6.83
C SER A 242 0.75 8.77 6.77
N GLN A 243 -0.55 8.58 6.96
CA GLN A 243 -1.19 7.26 6.93
C GLN A 243 -2.00 7.10 5.65
N ALA A 244 -1.84 5.97 4.99
CA ALA A 244 -2.75 5.56 3.94
C ALA A 244 -4.01 4.95 4.55
N VAL A 245 -5.15 5.36 4.03
CA VAL A 245 -6.46 4.85 4.42
C VAL A 245 -7.07 4.11 3.24
N ILE A 246 -7.52 2.89 3.49
CA ILE A 246 -8.38 2.13 2.61
C ILE A 246 -9.74 2.06 3.28
N PHE A 247 -10.76 2.60 2.65
CA PHE A 247 -12.14 2.55 3.10
C PHE A 247 -12.97 1.79 2.09
N TYR A 248 -13.72 0.80 2.56
CA TYR A 248 -14.69 0.05 1.77
C TYR A 248 -16.06 0.18 2.39
N SER A 249 -17.09 0.27 1.56
CA SER A 249 -18.48 0.14 1.98
C SER A 249 -19.32 -0.63 0.98
N SER A 250 -20.35 -1.28 1.48
CA SER A 250 -21.39 -1.88 0.65
C SER A 250 -22.76 -1.73 1.32
N GLY A 251 -23.80 -1.64 0.48
CA GLY A 251 -25.18 -1.53 0.92
C GLY A 251 -26.16 -1.87 -0.21
N VAL A 252 -27.41 -2.16 0.18
CA VAL A 252 -28.50 -2.49 -0.74
C VAL A 252 -29.52 -1.37 -0.75
#